data_b2021c27560454daa73c5e25a8aa7dc1
#
_entry.id   b2021c27560454daa73c5e25a8aa7dc1
#
_cell.length_a   1.000
_cell.length_b   1.000
_cell.length_c   1.000
_cell.angle_alpha   90.00
_cell.angle_beta   90.00
_cell.angle_gamma   90.00
#
_symmetry.space_group_name_H-M   'P 1'
#
loop_
_entity.id
_entity.type
_entity.pdbx_description
1 polymer ?
#
loop_
_entity_poly.entity_id
_entity_poly.type
_entity_poly.pdbx_seq_one_letter_code
_entity_poly.pdbx_strand_id
1 'polypeptide(L)'
;MNVIFISPHFPSHFFNFCARLKERGVNVLGIGDAPWDAIGAPCRNSLTEYRFIGDLHDYDAVYRAVADYIFRYGKIDYIESENEYWLDLDARIREDFNITTGPKTAETERMTHKSLMKKAYQDAGIPTARWTLPQSLEDALIFARDVGYPVVLKPDKGVGASNTGRADNSVELEIVWEKRDPNVQFIEEEYVPGHVETFDGITDSDRNVLFAASQIVPVSLMDAVNNGEDVVSYCQAPTPDLEEAGKQILKQFDTRNIFFHFEFFRLDRDKEGLGKKGTLLGLEVNMRAPGGRIPDKMNYAYDTDVYTIWADSLIYDKRFMSGEFKRYITHVGRKDSIGYAKSEEEIQARWGANVVEEFDVAPALVNEMGNHAWLLRADSLEERNEQVRDILQRKASV
;
A
#
# COMPACT_ATOMS: atom_id res chain seq x y z
N MET A 1 7.33 4.66 -27.35
CA MET A 1 7.39 4.99 -25.91
C MET A 1 8.38 4.07 -25.24
N ASN A 2 9.23 4.61 -24.37
CA ASN A 2 10.22 3.87 -23.59
C ASN A 2 9.92 4.08 -22.10
N VAL A 3 9.71 3.00 -21.36
CA VAL A 3 9.42 3.03 -19.94
C VAL A 3 10.48 2.22 -19.20
N ILE A 4 11.12 2.82 -18.21
CA ILE A 4 11.98 2.09 -17.26
C ILE A 4 11.11 1.64 -16.10
N PHE A 5 11.23 0.36 -15.71
CA PHE A 5 10.56 -0.18 -14.52
C PHE A 5 11.62 -0.70 -13.53
N ILE A 6 11.66 -0.07 -12.36
CA ILE A 6 12.57 -0.44 -11.27
C ILE A 6 11.98 -1.60 -10.47
N SER A 7 12.79 -2.62 -10.20
CA SER A 7 12.42 -3.82 -9.44
C SER A 7 11.14 -4.54 -9.96
N PRO A 8 11.06 -4.90 -11.26
CA PRO A 8 9.86 -5.49 -11.86
C PRO A 8 9.49 -6.87 -11.30
N HIS A 9 10.38 -7.49 -10.55
CA HIS A 9 10.25 -8.84 -9.99
C HIS A 9 9.69 -8.87 -8.57
N PHE A 10 9.64 -7.71 -7.88
CA PHE A 10 9.18 -7.65 -6.49
C PHE A 10 8.27 -6.42 -6.23
N PRO A 11 7.07 -6.64 -5.66
CA PRO A 11 6.37 -7.93 -5.39
C PRO A 11 6.19 -8.80 -6.63
N SER A 12 6.05 -10.11 -6.44
CA SER A 12 6.12 -11.11 -7.52
C SER A 12 5.08 -10.94 -8.65
N HIS A 13 4.01 -10.20 -8.41
CA HIS A 13 2.94 -9.89 -9.38
C HIS A 13 3.13 -8.54 -10.09
N PHE A 14 4.12 -7.71 -9.71
CA PHE A 14 4.33 -6.38 -10.31
C PHE A 14 4.79 -6.44 -11.78
N PHE A 15 5.31 -7.59 -12.23
CA PHE A 15 5.55 -7.78 -13.66
C PHE A 15 4.29 -7.57 -14.52
N ASN A 16 3.08 -7.63 -13.94
CA ASN A 16 1.84 -7.36 -14.66
C ASN A 16 1.79 -5.92 -15.21
N PHE A 17 2.32 -4.92 -14.49
CA PHE A 17 2.48 -3.56 -15.01
C PHE A 17 3.32 -3.55 -16.28
N CYS A 18 4.47 -4.24 -16.25
CA CYS A 18 5.36 -4.39 -17.39
C CYS A 18 4.70 -5.13 -18.55
N ALA A 19 3.97 -6.21 -18.26
CA ALA A 19 3.30 -7.03 -19.27
C ALA A 19 2.26 -6.20 -20.04
N ARG A 20 1.44 -5.41 -19.34
CA ARG A 20 0.41 -4.58 -19.98
C ARG A 20 0.97 -3.44 -20.82
N LEU A 21 2.09 -2.86 -20.41
CA LEU A 21 2.84 -1.89 -21.25
C LEU A 21 3.39 -2.57 -22.52
N LYS A 22 4.04 -3.73 -22.36
CA LYS A 22 4.65 -4.45 -23.49
C LYS A 22 3.61 -4.92 -24.52
N GLU A 23 2.46 -5.43 -24.05
CA GLU A 23 1.32 -5.81 -24.91
C GLU A 23 0.84 -4.65 -25.80
N ARG A 24 1.09 -3.39 -25.37
CA ARG A 24 0.76 -2.16 -26.11
C ARG A 24 1.90 -1.61 -26.94
N GLY A 25 2.97 -2.39 -27.12
CA GLY A 25 4.11 -2.02 -27.96
C GLY A 25 5.08 -1.04 -27.33
N VAL A 26 5.04 -0.86 -25.99
CA VAL A 26 6.00 -0.06 -25.25
C VAL A 26 7.30 -0.84 -25.07
N ASN A 27 8.45 -0.19 -25.21
CA ASN A 27 9.74 -0.73 -24.79
C ASN A 27 9.82 -0.66 -23.27
N VAL A 28 9.69 -1.82 -22.59
CA VAL A 28 9.77 -1.93 -21.14
C VAL A 28 11.18 -2.35 -20.75
N LEU A 29 11.92 -1.42 -20.16
CA LEU A 29 13.34 -1.55 -19.80
C LEU A 29 13.46 -1.78 -18.29
N GLY A 30 13.63 -3.03 -17.87
CA GLY A 30 13.71 -3.38 -16.44
C GLY A 30 15.10 -3.09 -15.87
N ILE A 31 15.12 -2.57 -14.63
CA ILE A 31 16.32 -2.51 -13.79
C ILE A 31 15.99 -3.17 -12.45
N GLY A 32 16.79 -4.12 -11.98
CA GLY A 32 16.51 -4.82 -10.74
C GLY A 32 17.73 -5.48 -10.12
N ASP A 33 17.59 -5.87 -8.85
CA ASP A 33 18.64 -6.42 -8.00
C ASP A 33 18.60 -7.96 -7.87
N ALA A 34 17.73 -8.62 -8.64
CA ALA A 34 17.74 -10.07 -8.77
C ALA A 34 18.39 -10.50 -10.10
N PRO A 35 19.25 -11.54 -10.12
CA PRO A 35 19.82 -12.08 -11.35
C PRO A 35 18.73 -12.54 -12.33
N TRP A 36 19.03 -12.44 -13.65
CA TRP A 36 18.09 -12.83 -14.71
C TRP A 36 17.43 -14.20 -14.52
N ASP A 37 18.23 -15.18 -14.06
CA ASP A 37 17.74 -16.54 -13.85
C ASP A 37 16.84 -16.66 -12.61
N ALA A 38 16.94 -15.74 -11.66
CA ALA A 38 16.12 -15.70 -10.44
C ALA A 38 14.78 -15.00 -10.64
N ILE A 39 14.65 -14.09 -11.62
CA ILE A 39 13.35 -13.51 -11.94
C ILE A 39 12.51 -14.50 -12.75
N GLY A 40 11.26 -14.71 -12.34
CA GLY A 40 10.37 -15.70 -12.96
C GLY A 40 10.14 -15.49 -14.47
N ALA A 41 9.80 -16.55 -15.20
CA ALA A 41 9.54 -16.46 -16.63
C ALA A 41 8.47 -15.41 -17.02
N PRO A 42 7.35 -15.24 -16.27
CA PRO A 42 6.39 -14.16 -16.56
C PRO A 42 7.03 -12.77 -16.52
N CYS A 43 7.87 -12.48 -15.53
CA CYS A 43 8.59 -11.21 -15.44
C CYS A 43 9.55 -11.04 -16.62
N ARG A 44 10.40 -12.04 -16.91
CA ARG A 44 11.30 -11.99 -18.08
C ARG A 44 10.56 -11.69 -19.38
N ASN A 45 9.43 -12.36 -19.58
CA ASN A 45 8.63 -12.20 -20.80
C ASN A 45 7.94 -10.82 -20.91
N SER A 46 7.75 -10.13 -19.79
CA SER A 46 7.14 -8.80 -19.74
C SER A 46 8.12 -7.66 -20.08
N LEU A 47 9.42 -7.95 -20.17
CA LEU A 47 10.46 -6.95 -20.40
C LEU A 47 10.99 -6.99 -21.84
N THR A 48 11.36 -5.83 -22.38
CA THR A 48 12.10 -5.71 -23.63
C THR A 48 13.58 -6.00 -23.39
N GLU A 49 14.10 -5.47 -22.31
CA GLU A 49 15.47 -5.69 -21.82
C GLU A 49 15.49 -5.62 -20.28
N TYR A 50 16.48 -6.25 -19.67
CA TYR A 50 16.69 -6.22 -18.24
C TYR A 50 18.15 -5.96 -17.88
N ARG A 51 18.38 -5.04 -16.95
CA ARG A 51 19.69 -4.75 -16.38
C ARG A 51 19.71 -5.18 -14.91
N PHE A 52 20.54 -6.15 -14.62
CA PHE A 52 20.86 -6.53 -13.25
C PHE A 52 21.82 -5.53 -12.62
N ILE A 53 21.52 -5.05 -11.42
CA ILE A 53 22.36 -4.23 -10.55
C ILE A 53 22.32 -4.87 -9.17
N GLY A 54 23.45 -5.30 -8.63
CA GLY A 54 23.51 -6.09 -7.39
C GLY A 54 22.99 -5.35 -6.15
N ASP A 55 22.97 -4.02 -6.18
CA ASP A 55 22.39 -3.16 -5.14
C ASP A 55 21.78 -1.92 -5.80
N LEU A 56 20.46 -1.80 -5.74
CA LEU A 56 19.74 -0.62 -6.29
C LEU A 56 19.95 0.65 -5.45
N HIS A 57 20.55 0.58 -4.26
CA HIS A 57 20.99 1.76 -3.51
C HIS A 57 22.28 2.36 -4.08
N ASP A 58 23.05 1.62 -4.90
CA ASP A 58 24.15 2.18 -5.69
C ASP A 58 23.57 3.07 -6.81
N TYR A 59 23.30 4.32 -6.44
CA TYR A 59 22.74 5.31 -7.35
C TYR A 59 23.54 5.47 -8.65
N ASP A 60 24.87 5.46 -8.54
CA ASP A 60 25.76 5.62 -9.69
C ASP A 60 25.62 4.45 -10.68
N ALA A 61 25.42 3.23 -10.19
CA ALA A 61 25.17 2.07 -11.04
C ALA A 61 23.82 2.17 -11.76
N VAL A 62 22.75 2.60 -11.04
CA VAL A 62 21.43 2.84 -11.63
C VAL A 62 21.51 3.97 -12.66
N TYR A 63 22.14 5.10 -12.33
CA TYR A 63 22.32 6.24 -13.24
C TYR A 63 22.97 5.82 -14.56
N ARG A 64 24.06 5.03 -14.50
CA ARG A 64 24.75 4.53 -15.71
C ARG A 64 23.87 3.59 -16.53
N ALA A 65 23.06 2.76 -15.86
CA ALA A 65 22.11 1.87 -16.57
C ALA A 65 21.04 2.68 -17.31
N VAL A 66 20.51 3.72 -16.69
CA VAL A 66 19.54 4.65 -17.33
C VAL A 66 20.19 5.40 -18.49
N ALA A 67 21.43 5.91 -18.32
CA ALA A 67 22.17 6.58 -19.39
C ALA A 67 22.42 5.66 -20.60
N ASP A 68 22.78 4.39 -20.37
CA ASP A 68 22.95 3.38 -21.41
C ASP A 68 21.62 3.08 -22.14
N TYR A 69 20.51 2.99 -21.41
CA TYR A 69 19.20 2.85 -22.02
C TYR A 69 18.82 4.06 -22.88
N ILE A 70 19.06 5.28 -22.41
CA ILE A 70 18.83 6.51 -23.19
C ILE A 70 19.68 6.52 -24.45
N PHE A 71 20.95 6.11 -24.37
CA PHE A 71 21.84 6.04 -25.54
C PHE A 71 21.32 5.07 -26.60
N ARG A 72 20.77 3.93 -26.21
CA ARG A 72 20.34 2.87 -27.14
C ARG A 72 18.89 2.99 -27.60
N TYR A 73 18.00 3.46 -26.75
CA TYR A 73 16.55 3.52 -27.01
C TYR A 73 16.04 4.94 -27.24
N GLY A 74 16.85 5.95 -26.95
CA GLY A 74 16.42 7.35 -27.01
C GLY A 74 15.74 7.81 -25.73
N LYS A 75 14.92 8.86 -25.82
CA LYS A 75 14.23 9.46 -24.69
C LYS A 75 13.44 8.42 -23.88
N ILE A 76 13.58 8.48 -22.57
CA ILE A 76 12.71 7.75 -21.63
C ILE A 76 11.49 8.63 -21.35
N ASP A 77 10.30 8.05 -21.50
CA ASP A 77 9.03 8.73 -21.28
C ASP A 77 8.57 8.62 -19.84
N TYR A 78 8.75 7.47 -19.20
CA TYR A 78 8.41 7.22 -17.79
C TYR A 78 9.49 6.38 -17.11
N ILE A 79 9.64 6.59 -15.80
CA ILE A 79 10.34 5.69 -14.89
C ILE A 79 9.45 5.44 -13.70
N GLU A 80 9.18 4.17 -13.41
CA GLU A 80 8.23 3.75 -12.39
C GLU A 80 8.73 2.50 -11.66
N SER A 81 8.39 2.39 -10.39
CA SER A 81 8.58 1.19 -9.59
C SER A 81 7.26 0.65 -9.05
N GLU A 82 6.27 1.52 -8.91
CA GLU A 82 5.01 1.26 -8.18
C GLU A 82 5.26 0.71 -6.76
N ASN A 83 6.42 1.02 -6.19
CA ASN A 83 6.89 0.51 -4.91
C ASN A 83 7.43 1.65 -4.04
N GLU A 84 6.83 1.81 -2.86
CA GLU A 84 7.18 2.88 -1.91
C GLU A 84 8.68 2.94 -1.59
N TYR A 85 9.34 1.79 -1.54
CA TYR A 85 10.77 1.68 -1.23
C TYR A 85 11.66 2.39 -2.27
N TRP A 86 11.19 2.50 -3.53
CA TRP A 86 11.97 3.07 -4.64
C TRP A 86 11.50 4.44 -5.11
N LEU A 87 10.49 5.04 -4.48
CA LEU A 87 9.95 6.35 -4.92
C LEU A 87 10.99 7.46 -4.94
N ASP A 88 11.90 7.50 -3.96
CA ASP A 88 12.99 8.48 -3.93
C ASP A 88 14.00 8.26 -5.08
N LEU A 89 14.30 6.99 -5.39
CA LEU A 89 15.15 6.63 -6.52
C LEU A 89 14.52 7.07 -7.85
N ASP A 90 13.24 6.71 -8.04
CA ASP A 90 12.48 7.10 -9.24
C ASP A 90 12.48 8.62 -9.42
N ALA A 91 12.19 9.37 -8.36
CA ALA A 91 12.13 10.84 -8.38
C ALA A 91 13.49 11.47 -8.71
N ARG A 92 14.56 10.99 -8.10
CA ARG A 92 15.92 11.50 -8.34
C ARG A 92 16.38 11.23 -9.77
N ILE A 93 16.13 10.03 -10.31
CA ILE A 93 16.43 9.71 -11.70
C ILE A 93 15.60 10.59 -12.65
N ARG A 94 14.31 10.85 -12.35
CA ARG A 94 13.50 11.77 -13.16
C ARG A 94 14.07 13.17 -13.21
N GLU A 95 14.65 13.66 -12.13
CA GLU A 95 15.30 14.98 -12.09
C GLU A 95 16.60 14.99 -12.89
N ASP A 96 17.50 14.05 -12.65
CA ASP A 96 18.82 14.03 -13.27
C ASP A 96 18.77 13.85 -14.80
N PHE A 97 17.77 13.11 -15.31
CA PHE A 97 17.57 12.88 -16.74
C PHE A 97 16.48 13.75 -17.36
N ASN A 98 15.92 14.70 -16.60
CA ASN A 98 14.84 15.59 -17.05
C ASN A 98 13.64 14.79 -17.65
N ILE A 99 13.27 13.69 -17.02
CA ILE A 99 12.05 12.95 -17.32
C ILE A 99 10.91 13.76 -16.71
N THR A 100 10.00 14.27 -17.53
CA THR A 100 9.00 15.26 -17.11
C THR A 100 7.72 14.65 -16.52
N THR A 101 7.58 13.35 -16.55
CA THR A 101 6.45 12.59 -16.01
C THR A 101 6.75 12.10 -14.60
N GLY A 102 5.70 11.92 -13.80
CA GLY A 102 5.80 11.43 -12.42
C GLY A 102 6.37 12.43 -11.39
N PRO A 103 6.23 12.12 -10.10
CA PRO A 103 6.66 12.96 -8.99
C PRO A 103 8.18 13.20 -8.97
N LYS A 104 8.59 14.38 -8.55
CA LYS A 104 9.98 14.78 -8.31
C LYS A 104 10.32 14.70 -6.81
N THR A 105 11.60 14.88 -6.45
CA THR A 105 12.08 14.73 -5.06
C THR A 105 11.33 15.59 -4.06
N ALA A 106 11.02 16.83 -4.37
CA ALA A 106 10.24 17.71 -3.49
C ALA A 106 8.79 17.21 -3.25
N GLU A 107 8.22 16.47 -4.21
CA GLU A 107 6.89 15.88 -4.05
C GLU A 107 6.95 14.56 -3.32
N THR A 108 7.97 13.71 -3.58
CA THR A 108 8.12 12.44 -2.88
C THR A 108 8.37 12.63 -1.38
N GLU A 109 9.04 13.69 -0.95
CA GLU A 109 9.12 14.04 0.47
C GLU A 109 7.75 14.17 1.12
N ARG A 110 6.80 14.86 0.45
CA ARG A 110 5.43 15.03 0.94
C ARG A 110 4.63 13.73 0.96
N MET A 111 5.06 12.73 0.20
CA MET A 111 4.43 11.43 0.04
C MET A 111 5.10 10.32 0.87
N THR A 112 6.22 10.62 1.56
CA THR A 112 6.99 9.64 2.31
C THR A 112 7.17 10.01 3.79
N HIS A 113 6.90 11.28 4.18
CA HIS A 113 6.94 11.72 5.58
C HIS A 113 5.52 11.84 6.14
N LYS A 114 5.22 11.07 7.17
CA LYS A 114 3.87 11.02 7.79
C LYS A 114 3.40 12.39 8.31
N SER A 115 4.31 13.18 8.85
CA SER A 115 4.04 14.56 9.27
C SER A 115 3.60 15.46 8.11
N LEU A 116 4.23 15.32 6.93
CA LEU A 116 3.86 16.08 5.73
C LEU A 116 2.56 15.56 5.09
N MET A 117 2.32 14.24 5.14
CA MET A 117 1.04 13.66 4.72
C MET A 117 -0.11 14.20 5.57
N LYS A 118 0.05 14.28 6.89
CA LYS A 118 -0.96 14.84 7.80
C LYS A 118 -1.24 16.32 7.51
N LYS A 119 -0.19 17.10 7.19
CA LYS A 119 -0.37 18.48 6.72
C LYS A 119 -1.19 18.54 5.43
N ALA A 120 -0.92 17.67 4.48
CA ALA A 120 -1.69 17.62 3.23
C ALA A 120 -3.17 17.28 3.49
N TYR A 121 -3.47 16.34 4.39
CA TYR A 121 -4.85 16.07 4.81
C TYR A 121 -5.51 17.29 5.45
N GLN A 122 -4.82 17.98 6.37
CA GLN A 122 -5.33 19.19 7.02
C GLN A 122 -5.58 20.33 6.00
N ASP A 123 -4.68 20.53 5.04
CA ASP A 123 -4.82 21.50 3.95
C ASP A 123 -5.99 21.16 3.03
N ALA A 124 -6.31 19.86 2.89
CA ALA A 124 -7.51 19.37 2.21
C ALA A 124 -8.80 19.50 3.03
N GLY A 125 -8.74 19.98 4.27
CA GLY A 125 -9.88 20.08 5.19
C GLY A 125 -10.30 18.74 5.81
N ILE A 126 -9.44 17.72 5.75
CA ILE A 126 -9.68 16.39 6.30
C ILE A 126 -8.99 16.30 7.67
N PRO A 127 -9.72 15.97 8.75
CA PRO A 127 -9.12 15.82 10.07
C PRO A 127 -8.15 14.63 10.09
N THR A 128 -7.16 14.71 11.01
CA THR A 128 -6.19 13.63 11.26
C THR A 128 -6.15 13.34 12.76
N ALA A 129 -5.55 12.22 13.17
CA ALA A 129 -5.13 12.06 14.55
C ALA A 129 -4.29 13.28 14.99
N ARG A 130 -4.37 13.71 16.24
CA ARG A 130 -3.43 14.71 16.79
C ARG A 130 -2.04 14.11 16.81
N TRP A 131 -1.03 14.91 16.53
CA TRP A 131 0.35 14.42 16.38
C TRP A 131 1.39 15.47 16.74
N THR A 132 2.61 15.01 17.01
CA THR A 132 3.80 15.82 17.21
C THR A 132 5.05 15.12 16.68
N LEU A 133 6.14 15.89 16.53
CA LEU A 133 7.49 15.37 16.26
C LEU A 133 8.35 15.59 17.51
N PRO A 134 8.30 14.69 18.52
CA PRO A 134 9.00 14.89 19.78
C PRO A 134 10.52 14.86 19.56
N GLN A 135 11.21 15.82 20.18
CA GLN A 135 12.67 15.90 20.14
C GLN A 135 13.29 15.26 21.39
N SER A 136 12.49 15.06 22.43
CA SER A 136 12.89 14.46 23.70
C SER A 136 11.77 13.57 24.27
N LEU A 137 12.13 12.67 25.19
CA LEU A 137 11.14 11.91 25.94
C LEU A 137 10.17 12.83 26.70
N GLU A 138 10.65 13.97 27.20
CA GLU A 138 9.81 14.93 27.88
C GLU A 138 8.72 15.50 26.94
N ASP A 139 9.08 15.84 25.69
CA ASP A 139 8.10 16.30 24.70
C ASP A 139 7.04 15.24 24.43
N ALA A 140 7.47 13.97 24.27
CA ALA A 140 6.55 12.84 24.07
C ALA A 140 5.59 12.66 25.26
N LEU A 141 6.11 12.71 26.49
CA LEU A 141 5.30 12.59 27.70
C LEU A 141 4.32 13.78 27.87
N ILE A 142 4.70 14.99 27.43
CA ILE A 142 3.81 16.16 27.44
C ILE A 142 2.66 15.93 26.44
N PHE A 143 2.98 15.55 25.22
CA PHE A 143 1.97 15.30 24.20
C PHE A 143 0.99 14.18 24.63
N ALA A 144 1.51 13.05 25.13
CA ALA A 144 0.69 11.94 25.58
C ALA A 144 -0.26 12.34 26.73
N ARG A 145 0.16 13.24 27.63
CA ARG A 145 -0.72 13.79 28.70
C ARG A 145 -1.84 14.65 28.11
N ASP A 146 -1.55 15.43 27.06
CA ASP A 146 -2.51 16.35 26.44
C ASP A 146 -3.57 15.62 25.62
N VAL A 147 -3.19 14.55 24.91
CA VAL A 147 -4.11 13.79 24.04
C VAL A 147 -4.76 12.60 24.76
N GLY A 148 -4.14 12.12 25.84
CA GLY A 148 -4.50 10.90 26.57
C GLY A 148 -3.92 9.64 25.93
N TYR A 149 -3.74 8.61 26.76
CA TYR A 149 -3.30 7.28 26.28
C TYR A 149 -4.47 6.49 25.67
N PRO A 150 -4.21 5.53 24.74
CA PRO A 150 -2.91 5.19 24.18
C PRO A 150 -2.38 6.24 23.21
N VAL A 151 -1.05 6.22 22.99
CA VAL A 151 -0.35 6.91 21.91
C VAL A 151 0.45 5.93 21.07
N VAL A 152 0.77 6.33 19.83
CA VAL A 152 1.55 5.53 18.89
C VAL A 152 2.80 6.31 18.49
N LEU A 153 3.97 5.70 18.66
CA LEU A 153 5.26 6.25 18.23
C LEU A 153 5.79 5.44 17.05
N LYS A 154 6.10 6.09 15.93
CA LYS A 154 6.56 5.44 14.70
C LYS A 154 7.53 6.33 13.93
N PRO A 155 8.40 5.78 13.03
CA PRO A 155 9.24 6.60 12.18
C PRO A 155 8.38 7.56 11.33
N ASP A 156 8.79 8.82 11.24
CA ASP A 156 8.14 9.83 10.37
C ASP A 156 8.26 9.42 8.89
N LYS A 157 9.43 8.89 8.51
CA LYS A 157 9.65 8.27 7.21
C LYS A 157 9.90 6.77 7.39
N GLY A 158 9.17 5.92 6.68
CA GLY A 158 9.32 4.45 6.73
C GLY A 158 8.11 3.73 6.17
N VAL A 159 8.32 2.49 5.78
CA VAL A 159 7.36 1.62 5.08
C VAL A 159 6.75 0.62 6.06
N GLY A 160 5.45 0.40 5.98
CA GLY A 160 4.72 -0.58 6.78
C GLY A 160 4.65 -0.23 8.28
N ALA A 161 4.30 -1.22 9.10
CA ALA A 161 4.18 -1.08 10.55
C ALA A 161 5.50 -1.33 11.32
N SER A 162 6.63 -1.45 10.61
CA SER A 162 7.93 -1.70 11.24
C SER A 162 8.35 -0.55 12.16
N ASN A 163 8.92 -0.89 13.31
CA ASN A 163 9.34 0.07 14.35
C ASN A 163 8.18 0.96 14.88
N THR A 164 6.94 0.51 14.77
CA THR A 164 5.78 1.18 15.35
C THR A 164 5.51 0.62 16.75
N GLY A 165 5.49 1.48 17.75
CA GLY A 165 5.19 1.13 19.13
C GLY A 165 3.93 1.82 19.63
N ARG A 166 3.03 1.06 20.27
CA ARG A 166 1.91 1.58 21.03
C ARG A 166 2.30 1.65 22.50
N ALA A 167 1.87 2.71 23.18
CA ALA A 167 2.04 2.88 24.61
C ALA A 167 0.69 3.19 25.25
N ASP A 168 0.28 2.38 26.23
CA ASP A 168 -0.98 2.56 26.96
C ASP A 168 -0.80 3.39 28.25
N ASN A 169 0.44 3.74 28.60
CA ASN A 169 0.82 4.57 29.75
C ASN A 169 2.23 5.14 29.61
N SER A 170 2.65 6.00 30.53
CA SER A 170 3.95 6.67 30.50
C SER A 170 5.14 5.71 30.57
N VAL A 171 5.04 4.61 31.31
CA VAL A 171 6.12 3.63 31.45
C VAL A 171 6.34 2.89 30.12
N GLU A 172 5.27 2.52 29.46
CA GLU A 172 5.36 1.90 28.13
C GLU A 172 5.89 2.89 27.09
N LEU A 173 5.51 4.17 27.16
CA LEU A 173 6.05 5.20 26.27
C LEU A 173 7.56 5.37 26.44
N GLU A 174 8.08 5.35 27.68
CA GLU A 174 9.52 5.35 27.95
C GLU A 174 10.21 4.15 27.30
N ILE A 175 9.64 2.94 27.43
CA ILE A 175 10.19 1.72 26.83
C ILE A 175 10.22 1.80 25.29
N VAL A 176 9.14 2.29 24.67
CA VAL A 176 9.05 2.47 23.21
C VAL A 176 10.06 3.53 22.77
N TRP A 177 10.19 4.62 23.50
CA TRP A 177 11.14 5.69 23.23
C TRP A 177 12.59 5.22 23.26
N GLU A 178 12.97 4.41 24.25
CA GLU A 178 14.32 3.87 24.39
C GLU A 178 14.69 2.88 23.28
N LYS A 179 13.71 2.15 22.75
CA LYS A 179 13.93 1.16 21.68
C LYS A 179 14.06 1.78 20.30
N ARG A 180 13.68 3.05 20.11
CA ARG A 180 13.73 3.69 18.81
C ARG A 180 15.17 3.91 18.34
N ASP A 181 15.37 3.99 17.01
CA ASP A 181 16.64 4.49 16.46
C ASP A 181 16.76 6.01 16.73
N PRO A 182 17.74 6.46 17.51
CA PRO A 182 17.90 7.88 17.83
C PRO A 182 18.31 8.75 16.63
N ASN A 183 18.72 8.15 15.51
CA ASN A 183 19.09 8.84 14.29
C ASN A 183 17.90 9.04 13.34
N VAL A 184 16.76 8.47 13.65
CA VAL A 184 15.53 8.56 12.86
C VAL A 184 14.54 9.48 13.57
N GLN A 185 13.97 10.44 12.81
CA GLN A 185 12.86 11.25 13.32
C GLN A 185 11.62 10.38 13.49
N PHE A 186 11.01 10.45 14.67
CA PHE A 186 9.75 9.78 14.97
C PHE A 186 8.62 10.79 15.05
N ILE A 187 7.43 10.35 14.65
CA ILE A 187 6.15 11.01 14.87
C ILE A 187 5.41 10.27 15.98
N GLU A 188 4.84 11.03 16.90
CA GLU A 188 3.93 10.52 17.92
C GLU A 188 2.51 10.94 17.60
N GLU A 189 1.59 10.00 17.64
CA GLU A 189 0.19 10.20 17.30
C GLU A 189 -0.74 9.72 18.40
N GLU A 190 -1.85 10.43 18.58
CA GLU A 190 -2.98 9.93 19.36
C GLU A 190 -3.53 8.64 18.72
N TYR A 191 -3.81 7.63 19.56
CA TYR A 191 -4.41 6.39 19.06
C TYR A 191 -5.85 6.62 18.60
N VAL A 192 -6.15 6.17 17.38
CA VAL A 192 -7.47 6.26 16.77
C VAL A 192 -8.23 4.94 16.94
N PRO A 193 -9.35 4.91 17.69
CA PRO A 193 -10.17 3.72 17.84
C PRO A 193 -11.08 3.55 16.62
N GLY A 194 -10.55 2.88 15.59
CA GLY A 194 -11.23 2.71 14.32
C GLY A 194 -10.58 1.64 13.47
N HIS A 195 -11.17 1.37 12.32
CA HIS A 195 -10.61 0.51 11.30
C HIS A 195 -10.06 1.34 10.13
N VAL A 196 -9.20 0.72 9.32
CA VAL A 196 -8.64 1.39 8.15
C VAL A 196 -9.55 1.14 6.93
N GLU A 197 -9.85 2.23 6.24
CA GLU A 197 -10.46 2.23 4.91
C GLU A 197 -9.51 2.90 3.93
N THR A 198 -9.41 2.38 2.70
CA THR A 198 -8.56 3.00 1.68
C THR A 198 -9.39 3.60 0.56
N PHE A 199 -8.87 4.65 -0.06
CA PHE A 199 -9.31 5.14 -1.35
C PHE A 199 -8.17 4.93 -2.34
N ASP A 200 -8.35 3.94 -3.20
CA ASP A 200 -7.34 3.47 -4.14
C ASP A 200 -7.81 3.75 -5.57
N GLY A 201 -6.89 4.06 -6.46
CA GLY A 201 -7.31 4.26 -7.84
C GLY A 201 -6.20 4.70 -8.79
N ILE A 202 -6.62 5.11 -9.99
CA ILE A 202 -5.75 5.53 -11.08
C ILE A 202 -6.29 6.85 -11.64
N THR A 203 -5.40 7.79 -11.94
CA THR A 203 -5.75 9.08 -12.54
C THR A 203 -5.30 9.19 -14.00
N ASP A 204 -5.92 10.14 -14.73
CA ASP A 204 -5.47 10.62 -16.03
C ASP A 204 -4.52 11.84 -15.90
N SER A 205 -4.10 12.42 -17.03
CA SER A 205 -3.22 13.59 -17.07
C SER A 205 -3.87 14.87 -16.53
N ASP A 206 -5.20 14.94 -16.49
CA ASP A 206 -5.97 16.03 -15.91
C ASP A 206 -6.29 15.81 -14.42
N ARG A 207 -5.80 14.71 -13.83
CA ARG A 207 -6.04 14.27 -12.45
C ARG A 207 -7.48 13.84 -12.16
N ASN A 208 -8.24 13.47 -13.20
CA ASN A 208 -9.53 12.82 -13.01
C ASN A 208 -9.32 11.36 -12.62
N VAL A 209 -10.18 10.86 -11.74
CA VAL A 209 -10.15 9.45 -11.32
C VAL A 209 -10.73 8.57 -12.42
N LEU A 210 -9.88 7.75 -13.05
CA LEU A 210 -10.29 6.78 -14.07
C LEU A 210 -10.89 5.52 -13.45
N PHE A 211 -10.38 5.11 -12.30
CA PHE A 211 -10.82 3.95 -11.56
C PHE A 211 -10.66 4.22 -10.06
N ALA A 212 -11.61 3.75 -9.26
CA ALA A 212 -11.49 3.77 -7.80
C ALA A 212 -12.07 2.51 -7.16
N ALA A 213 -11.44 2.09 -6.07
CA ALA A 213 -11.85 1.00 -5.20
C ALA A 213 -11.53 1.37 -3.73
N SER A 214 -12.04 0.58 -2.80
CA SER A 214 -11.73 0.70 -1.37
C SER A 214 -11.35 -0.65 -0.80
N GLN A 215 -10.40 -0.65 0.13
CA GLN A 215 -10.11 -1.80 0.99
C GLN A 215 -10.57 -1.48 2.39
N ILE A 216 -11.11 -2.48 3.06
CA ILE A 216 -11.39 -2.41 4.50
C ILE A 216 -10.44 -3.35 5.21
N VAL A 217 -9.73 -2.82 6.22
CA VAL A 217 -8.85 -3.58 7.10
C VAL A 217 -9.44 -3.48 8.52
N PRO A 218 -10.25 -4.48 8.94
CA PRO A 218 -11.01 -4.42 10.20
C PRO A 218 -10.14 -4.32 11.46
N VAL A 219 -8.96 -4.91 11.41
CA VAL A 219 -7.94 -4.85 12.48
C VAL A 219 -6.73 -4.14 11.88
N SER A 220 -6.22 -3.12 12.56
CA SER A 220 -5.05 -2.41 12.06
C SER A 220 -3.86 -3.36 11.90
N LEU A 221 -3.04 -3.14 10.87
CA LEU A 221 -1.81 -3.94 10.68
C LEU A 221 -0.92 -3.90 11.92
N MET A 222 -0.83 -2.76 12.61
CA MET A 222 -0.09 -2.62 13.86
C MET A 222 -0.62 -3.57 14.94
N ASP A 223 -1.95 -3.64 15.16
CA ASP A 223 -2.54 -4.52 16.16
C ASP A 223 -2.40 -5.98 15.74
N ALA A 224 -2.56 -6.31 14.46
CA ALA A 224 -2.37 -7.66 13.94
C ALA A 224 -0.92 -8.16 14.12
N VAL A 225 0.07 -7.29 13.90
CA VAL A 225 1.50 -7.62 14.10
C VAL A 225 1.85 -7.71 15.58
N ASN A 226 1.46 -6.71 16.40
CA ASN A 226 1.84 -6.65 17.81
C ASN A 226 1.12 -7.69 18.68
N ASN A 227 -0.14 -7.99 18.38
CA ASN A 227 -0.96 -8.94 19.15
C ASN A 227 -0.96 -10.35 18.56
N GLY A 228 -0.28 -10.57 17.43
CA GLY A 228 -0.30 -11.87 16.72
C GLY A 228 -1.69 -12.24 16.23
N GLU A 229 -2.50 -11.26 15.84
CA GLU A 229 -3.85 -11.49 15.32
C GLU A 229 -3.83 -11.94 13.86
N ASP A 230 -4.96 -12.51 13.42
CA ASP A 230 -5.15 -12.91 12.03
C ASP A 230 -5.30 -11.69 11.11
N VAL A 231 -4.83 -11.81 9.89
CA VAL A 231 -4.89 -10.73 8.92
C VAL A 231 -6.05 -10.91 7.95
N VAL A 232 -6.95 -9.94 7.93
CA VAL A 232 -8.11 -9.90 7.05
C VAL A 232 -8.21 -8.54 6.40
N SER A 233 -8.44 -8.51 5.09
CA SER A 233 -8.83 -7.29 4.39
C SER A 233 -9.76 -7.63 3.24
N TYR A 234 -10.67 -6.73 2.87
CA TYR A 234 -11.55 -7.00 1.73
C TYR A 234 -11.77 -5.76 0.86
N CYS A 235 -11.98 -6.02 -0.44
CA CYS A 235 -12.29 -5.01 -1.43
C CYS A 235 -13.78 -4.75 -1.51
N GLN A 236 -14.14 -3.47 -1.58
CA GLN A 236 -15.52 -2.99 -1.82
C GLN A 236 -15.51 -1.70 -2.66
N ALA A 237 -16.71 -1.22 -3.03
CA ALA A 237 -16.86 0.12 -3.58
C ALA A 237 -16.59 1.18 -2.49
N PRO A 238 -15.93 2.32 -2.83
CA PRO A 238 -15.80 3.44 -1.90
C PRO A 238 -17.18 3.95 -1.45
N THR A 239 -17.30 4.29 -0.17
CA THR A 239 -18.49 5.03 0.31
C THR A 239 -18.44 6.47 -0.21
N PRO A 240 -19.60 7.15 -0.36
CA PRO A 240 -19.64 8.51 -0.92
C PRO A 240 -18.77 9.52 -0.16
N ASP A 241 -18.72 9.44 1.16
CA ASP A 241 -17.89 10.31 2.01
C ASP A 241 -16.39 10.01 1.87
N LEU A 242 -16.00 8.73 1.72
CA LEU A 242 -14.63 8.33 1.46
C LEU A 242 -14.18 8.78 0.06
N GLU A 243 -15.04 8.63 -0.94
CA GLU A 243 -14.76 9.09 -2.30
C GLU A 243 -14.56 10.62 -2.36
N GLU A 244 -15.42 11.39 -1.64
CA GLU A 244 -15.26 12.84 -1.54
C GLU A 244 -13.95 13.22 -0.84
N ALA A 245 -13.64 12.62 0.31
CA ALA A 245 -12.39 12.86 1.02
C ALA A 245 -11.17 12.47 0.16
N GLY A 246 -11.22 11.33 -0.52
CA GLY A 246 -10.18 10.88 -1.44
C GLY A 246 -9.93 11.85 -2.59
N LYS A 247 -10.97 12.39 -3.20
CA LYS A 247 -10.87 13.42 -4.25
C LYS A 247 -10.35 14.76 -3.73
N GLN A 248 -10.59 15.09 -2.47
CA GLN A 248 -10.04 16.31 -1.85
C GLN A 248 -8.53 16.17 -1.62
N ILE A 249 -8.07 15.04 -1.08
CA ILE A 249 -6.62 14.83 -0.85
C ILE A 249 -5.86 14.69 -2.17
N LEU A 250 -6.44 14.11 -3.24
CA LEU A 250 -5.83 14.06 -4.57
C LEU A 250 -5.40 15.43 -5.08
N LYS A 251 -6.17 16.49 -4.79
CA LYS A 251 -5.86 17.87 -5.23
C LYS A 251 -4.62 18.47 -4.59
N GLN A 252 -4.14 17.88 -3.49
CA GLN A 252 -2.94 18.36 -2.78
C GLN A 252 -1.63 17.91 -3.43
N PHE A 253 -1.71 16.99 -4.40
CA PHE A 253 -0.56 16.38 -5.06
C PHE A 253 -0.67 16.45 -6.58
N ASP A 254 0.47 16.35 -7.30
CA ASP A 254 0.47 16.16 -8.74
C ASP A 254 0.28 14.68 -9.08
N THR A 255 -0.98 14.28 -9.23
CA THR A 255 -1.43 12.89 -9.36
C THR A 255 -1.71 12.48 -10.81
N ARG A 256 -0.95 13.02 -11.79
CA ARG A 256 -1.16 12.74 -13.22
C ARG A 256 -0.70 11.35 -13.60
N ASN A 257 -1.59 10.58 -14.24
CA ASN A 257 -1.31 9.26 -14.76
C ASN A 257 -0.64 8.34 -13.72
N ILE A 258 -1.12 8.36 -12.50
CA ILE A 258 -0.51 7.66 -11.38
C ILE A 258 -1.51 6.71 -10.72
N PHE A 259 -1.00 5.60 -10.18
CA PHE A 259 -1.72 4.82 -9.19
C PHE A 259 -1.61 5.52 -7.83
N PHE A 260 -2.69 5.53 -7.04
CA PHE A 260 -2.71 6.09 -5.70
C PHE A 260 -3.36 5.15 -4.70
N HIS A 261 -2.93 5.24 -3.45
CA HIS A 261 -3.41 4.45 -2.31
C HIS A 261 -3.44 5.35 -1.08
N PHE A 262 -4.62 5.82 -0.71
CA PHE A 262 -4.82 6.71 0.44
C PHE A 262 -5.51 5.96 1.56
N GLU A 263 -4.95 6.07 2.75
CA GLU A 263 -5.48 5.42 3.93
C GLU A 263 -6.19 6.41 4.85
N PHE A 264 -7.30 5.96 5.39
CA PHE A 264 -8.11 6.69 6.35
C PHE A 264 -8.45 5.76 7.53
N PHE A 265 -8.53 6.33 8.71
CA PHE A 265 -9.28 5.70 9.79
C PHE A 265 -10.75 6.07 9.71
N ARG A 266 -11.64 5.11 9.92
CA ARG A 266 -13.04 5.38 10.24
C ARG A 266 -13.28 5.06 11.70
N LEU A 267 -13.75 6.05 12.50
CA LEU A 267 -14.01 5.86 13.91
C LEU A 267 -15.12 4.84 14.17
N ASP A 268 -14.83 3.83 15.00
CA ASP A 268 -15.80 2.82 15.43
C ASP A 268 -16.67 3.28 16.61
N ARG A 269 -16.25 4.33 17.30
CA ARG A 269 -16.94 4.98 18.43
C ARG A 269 -16.59 6.46 18.50
N ASP A 270 -17.38 7.20 19.27
CA ASP A 270 -17.09 8.60 19.58
C ASP A 270 -15.73 8.69 20.30
N LYS A 271 -14.91 9.64 19.91
CA LYS A 271 -13.63 9.97 20.56
C LYS A 271 -13.53 11.49 20.67
N GLU A 272 -13.39 11.97 21.92
CA GLU A 272 -13.19 13.39 22.18
C GLU A 272 -11.94 13.92 21.46
N GLY A 273 -12.07 15.06 20.82
CA GLY A 273 -11.00 15.68 20.03
C GLY A 273 -10.84 15.13 18.59
N LEU A 274 -11.41 13.95 18.26
CA LEU A 274 -11.35 13.35 16.93
C LEU A 274 -12.70 13.34 16.19
N GLY A 275 -13.81 13.14 16.89
CA GLY A 275 -15.12 13.15 16.26
C GLY A 275 -16.08 12.10 16.76
N LYS A 276 -17.19 11.97 16.02
CA LYS A 276 -18.23 10.96 16.25
C LYS A 276 -17.91 9.67 15.54
N LYS A 277 -18.54 8.56 15.97
CA LYS A 277 -18.53 7.30 15.22
C LYS A 277 -18.82 7.54 13.75
N GLY A 278 -18.02 6.94 12.88
CA GLY A 278 -18.12 7.09 11.42
C GLY A 278 -17.30 8.26 10.84
N THR A 279 -16.73 9.15 11.66
CA THR A 279 -15.81 10.19 11.14
C THR A 279 -14.60 9.58 10.46
N LEU A 280 -14.27 10.10 9.27
CA LEU A 280 -13.03 9.76 8.56
C LEU A 280 -11.89 10.67 9.04
N LEU A 281 -10.72 10.07 9.27
CA LEU A 281 -9.47 10.76 9.63
C LEU A 281 -8.38 10.32 8.66
N GLY A 282 -7.65 11.27 8.06
CA GLY A 282 -6.53 10.96 7.17
C GLY A 282 -5.40 10.25 7.92
N LEU A 283 -4.92 9.15 7.35
CA LEU A 283 -3.84 8.34 7.92
C LEU A 283 -2.56 8.43 7.10
N GLU A 284 -2.56 7.95 5.87
CA GLU A 284 -1.36 7.85 5.02
C GLU A 284 -1.67 8.13 3.55
N VAL A 285 -0.69 8.68 2.83
CA VAL A 285 -0.76 8.98 1.39
C VAL A 285 0.32 8.18 0.68
N ASN A 286 -0.08 7.34 -0.28
CA ASN A 286 0.84 6.58 -1.12
C ASN A 286 0.52 6.84 -2.59
N MET A 287 1.48 7.43 -3.33
CA MET A 287 1.38 7.70 -4.77
C MET A 287 2.01 6.57 -5.57
N ARG A 288 1.43 5.42 -5.44
CA ARG A 288 1.84 4.15 -6.05
C ARG A 288 0.71 3.13 -5.94
N ALA A 289 0.86 2.01 -6.62
CA ALA A 289 -0.03 0.87 -6.42
C ALA A 289 -0.01 0.39 -4.96
N PRO A 290 -1.15 -0.01 -4.40
CA PRO A 290 -1.20 -0.60 -3.06
C PRO A 290 -0.45 -1.93 -3.01
N GLY A 291 0.11 -2.22 -1.82
CA GLY A 291 0.89 -3.42 -1.59
C GLY A 291 0.07 -4.71 -1.53
N GLY A 292 0.78 -5.82 -1.28
CA GLY A 292 0.17 -7.14 -1.17
C GLY A 292 -0.59 -7.53 -2.44
N ARG A 293 -1.73 -8.20 -2.27
CA ARG A 293 -2.62 -8.63 -3.38
C ARG A 293 -3.79 -7.67 -3.62
N ILE A 294 -3.66 -6.40 -3.23
CA ILE A 294 -4.74 -5.41 -3.37
C ILE A 294 -5.11 -5.16 -4.84
N PRO A 295 -4.14 -4.98 -5.79
CA PRO A 295 -4.49 -4.85 -7.21
C PRO A 295 -5.24 -6.07 -7.76
N ASP A 296 -4.85 -7.29 -7.35
CA ASP A 296 -5.54 -8.52 -7.77
C ASP A 296 -6.95 -8.60 -7.18
N LYS A 297 -7.14 -8.19 -5.90
CA LYS A 297 -8.47 -8.09 -5.30
C LYS A 297 -9.38 -7.13 -6.07
N MET A 298 -8.85 -5.98 -6.51
CA MET A 298 -9.58 -5.04 -7.36
C MET A 298 -10.01 -5.69 -8.68
N ASN A 299 -9.11 -6.42 -9.32
CA ASN A 299 -9.41 -7.12 -10.56
C ASN A 299 -10.58 -8.10 -10.40
N TYR A 300 -10.55 -8.94 -9.37
CA TYR A 300 -11.62 -9.89 -9.09
C TYR A 300 -12.93 -9.22 -8.63
N ALA A 301 -12.83 -8.13 -7.85
CA ALA A 301 -14.01 -7.43 -7.32
C ALA A 301 -14.79 -6.68 -8.39
N TYR A 302 -14.10 -6.19 -9.42
CA TYR A 302 -14.67 -5.32 -10.47
C TYR A 302 -14.72 -6.00 -11.84
N ASP A 303 -14.30 -7.27 -11.97
CA ASP A 303 -14.13 -7.96 -13.26
C ASP A 303 -13.37 -7.09 -14.27
N THR A 304 -12.21 -6.57 -13.85
CA THR A 304 -11.37 -5.64 -14.63
C THR A 304 -9.89 -6.02 -14.54
N ASP A 305 -9.02 -5.21 -15.13
CA ASP A 305 -7.57 -5.33 -15.00
C ASP A 305 -6.97 -3.94 -14.72
N VAL A 306 -6.66 -3.66 -13.46
CA VAL A 306 -6.11 -2.36 -13.04
C VAL A 306 -4.72 -2.10 -13.63
N TYR A 307 -3.95 -3.13 -13.90
CA TYR A 307 -2.66 -3.01 -14.58
C TYR A 307 -2.85 -2.50 -16.02
N THR A 308 -3.90 -2.99 -16.70
CA THR A 308 -4.34 -2.50 -18.01
C THR A 308 -4.81 -1.06 -17.92
N ILE A 309 -5.64 -0.70 -16.94
CA ILE A 309 -6.13 0.68 -16.78
C ILE A 309 -4.97 1.63 -16.54
N TRP A 310 -3.99 1.25 -15.71
CA TRP A 310 -2.78 2.04 -15.49
C TRP A 310 -1.92 2.18 -16.76
N ALA A 311 -1.66 1.12 -17.49
CA ALA A 311 -0.92 1.19 -18.74
C ALA A 311 -1.64 2.05 -19.80
N ASP A 312 -2.98 1.96 -19.87
CA ASP A 312 -3.80 2.77 -20.77
C ASP A 312 -3.79 4.26 -20.37
N SER A 313 -3.75 4.58 -19.07
CA SER A 313 -3.62 5.96 -18.61
C SER A 313 -2.29 6.58 -19.04
N LEU A 314 -1.17 5.84 -18.97
CA LEU A 314 0.15 6.33 -19.41
C LEU A 314 0.23 6.54 -20.92
N ILE A 315 -0.41 5.67 -21.72
CA ILE A 315 -0.22 5.63 -23.16
C ILE A 315 -1.27 6.46 -23.90
N TYR A 316 -2.52 6.38 -23.46
CA TYR A 316 -3.69 6.93 -24.15
C TYR A 316 -4.43 8.00 -23.34
N ASP A 317 -4.03 8.21 -22.09
CA ASP A 317 -4.70 9.13 -21.16
C ASP A 317 -6.20 8.80 -20.99
N LYS A 318 -6.53 7.52 -20.99
CA LYS A 318 -7.92 7.02 -21.00
C LYS A 318 -8.04 5.66 -20.34
N ARG A 319 -9.26 5.37 -19.90
CA ARG A 319 -9.69 4.04 -19.50
C ARG A 319 -10.58 3.45 -20.61
N PHE A 320 -10.24 2.25 -21.10
CA PHE A 320 -11.05 1.51 -22.07
C PHE A 320 -11.85 0.37 -21.43
N MET A 321 -11.34 -0.20 -20.35
CA MET A 321 -12.05 -1.25 -19.62
C MET A 321 -13.11 -0.65 -18.69
N SER A 322 -14.33 -1.13 -18.79
CA SER A 322 -15.35 -0.88 -17.77
C SER A 322 -15.03 -1.73 -16.53
N GLY A 323 -15.47 -1.30 -15.38
CA GLY A 323 -15.40 -2.06 -14.13
C GLY A 323 -16.29 -1.38 -13.11
N GLU A 324 -17.42 -2.02 -12.81
CA GLU A 324 -18.26 -1.67 -11.70
C GLU A 324 -18.07 -2.72 -10.62
N PHE A 325 -18.21 -2.34 -9.37
CA PHE A 325 -18.16 -3.27 -8.25
C PHE A 325 -19.19 -4.39 -8.43
N LYS A 326 -18.73 -5.64 -8.36
CA LYS A 326 -19.56 -6.84 -8.56
C LYS A 326 -19.70 -7.66 -7.28
N ARG A 327 -18.61 -7.79 -6.54
CA ARG A 327 -18.54 -8.70 -5.37
C ARG A 327 -17.42 -8.31 -4.42
N TYR A 328 -17.57 -8.75 -3.19
CA TYR A 328 -16.49 -8.64 -2.20
C TYR A 328 -15.40 -9.66 -2.50
N ILE A 329 -14.14 -9.23 -2.42
CA ILE A 329 -12.96 -10.11 -2.46
C ILE A 329 -12.22 -9.93 -1.17
N THR A 330 -12.08 -11.01 -0.43
CA THR A 330 -11.49 -11.01 0.91
C THR A 330 -10.16 -11.74 0.90
N HIS A 331 -9.12 -11.09 1.39
CA HIS A 331 -7.89 -11.75 1.81
C HIS A 331 -8.08 -12.29 3.22
N VAL A 332 -7.83 -13.59 3.40
CA VAL A 332 -7.82 -14.25 4.71
C VAL A 332 -6.50 -14.97 4.84
N GLY A 333 -5.64 -14.49 5.73
CA GLY A 333 -4.33 -15.08 5.99
C GLY A 333 -4.30 -15.84 7.32
N ARG A 334 -3.80 -17.07 7.32
CA ARG A 334 -3.52 -17.87 8.50
C ARG A 334 -2.06 -17.81 8.90
N LYS A 335 -1.78 -17.79 10.19
CA LYS A 335 -0.43 -17.85 10.77
C LYS A 335 -0.13 -19.24 11.30
N ASP A 336 1.04 -19.80 11.00
CA ASP A 336 1.48 -21.11 11.47
C ASP A 336 1.55 -21.22 12.99
N SER A 337 1.72 -20.09 13.66
CA SER A 337 1.74 -20.02 15.13
C SER A 337 0.37 -20.17 15.79
N ILE A 338 -0.73 -20.16 15.01
CA ILE A 338 -2.11 -20.21 15.50
C ILE A 338 -2.73 -21.58 15.19
N GLY A 339 -3.36 -22.19 16.19
CA GLY A 339 -4.11 -23.42 16.01
C GLY A 339 -5.54 -23.16 15.54
N TYR A 340 -5.85 -23.48 14.27
CA TYR A 340 -7.19 -23.33 13.71
C TYR A 340 -8.01 -24.62 13.85
N ALA A 341 -9.33 -24.48 14.01
CA ALA A 341 -10.25 -25.60 14.23
C ALA A 341 -10.43 -26.48 12.99
N LYS A 342 -10.31 -25.88 11.80
CA LYS A 342 -10.48 -26.58 10.51
C LYS A 342 -9.16 -26.69 9.77
N SER A 343 -8.97 -27.82 9.09
CA SER A 343 -7.85 -28.03 8.17
C SER A 343 -8.08 -27.26 6.86
N GLU A 344 -7.03 -27.16 6.02
CA GLU A 344 -7.13 -26.55 4.69
C GLU A 344 -8.05 -27.37 3.78
N GLU A 345 -8.02 -28.71 3.88
CA GLU A 345 -8.92 -29.56 3.13
C GLU A 345 -10.40 -29.37 3.51
N GLU A 346 -10.70 -29.12 4.78
CA GLU A 346 -12.06 -28.78 5.24
C GLU A 346 -12.50 -27.42 4.72
N ILE A 347 -11.60 -26.41 4.69
CA ILE A 347 -11.86 -25.11 4.09
C ILE A 347 -12.10 -25.25 2.59
N GLN A 348 -11.24 -25.97 1.90
CA GLN A 348 -11.38 -26.22 0.46
C GLN A 348 -12.67 -26.98 0.13
N ALA A 349 -13.08 -27.96 0.94
CA ALA A 349 -14.33 -28.69 0.76
C ALA A 349 -15.57 -27.81 0.90
N ARG A 350 -15.51 -26.80 1.81
CA ARG A 350 -16.64 -25.91 2.07
C ARG A 350 -16.66 -24.68 1.17
N TRP A 351 -15.52 -24.02 1.00
CA TRP A 351 -15.39 -22.70 0.36
C TRP A 351 -14.61 -22.72 -0.95
N GLY A 352 -14.12 -23.88 -1.41
CA GLY A 352 -13.30 -23.99 -2.61
C GLY A 352 -13.92 -23.36 -3.87
N ALA A 353 -15.26 -23.39 -3.99
CA ALA A 353 -15.96 -22.71 -5.08
C ALA A 353 -15.89 -21.16 -5.00
N ASN A 354 -15.60 -20.63 -3.81
CA ASN A 354 -15.44 -19.19 -3.58
C ASN A 354 -13.97 -18.74 -3.65
N VAL A 355 -13.00 -19.66 -3.56
CA VAL A 355 -11.57 -19.35 -3.67
C VAL A 355 -11.28 -18.92 -5.10
N VAL A 356 -10.77 -17.70 -5.27
CA VAL A 356 -10.30 -17.19 -6.57
C VAL A 356 -8.78 -17.27 -6.69
N GLU A 357 -8.09 -17.30 -5.56
CA GLU A 357 -6.64 -17.51 -5.49
C GLU A 357 -6.25 -18.08 -4.12
N GLU A 358 -5.24 -18.94 -4.09
CA GLU A 358 -4.61 -19.51 -2.91
C GLU A 358 -3.10 -19.45 -3.07
N PHE A 359 -2.38 -19.03 -2.03
CA PHE A 359 -0.93 -18.82 -2.14
C PHE A 359 -0.23 -18.81 -0.78
N ASP A 360 1.03 -19.22 -0.80
CA ASP A 360 1.96 -19.01 0.31
C ASP A 360 2.53 -17.61 0.25
N VAL A 361 2.65 -16.97 1.41
CA VAL A 361 3.12 -15.60 1.54
C VAL A 361 4.65 -15.59 1.64
N ALA A 362 5.28 -14.67 0.92
CA ALA A 362 6.72 -14.48 1.00
C ALA A 362 7.17 -14.17 2.44
N PRO A 363 8.29 -14.76 2.92
CA PRO A 363 8.73 -14.62 4.31
C PRO A 363 8.78 -13.19 4.85
N ALA A 364 9.11 -12.22 4.00
CA ALA A 364 9.17 -10.80 4.35
C ALA A 364 7.79 -10.20 4.70
N LEU A 365 6.67 -10.81 4.27
CA LEU A 365 5.31 -10.29 4.41
C LEU A 365 4.43 -11.12 5.36
N VAL A 366 4.98 -12.18 5.96
CA VAL A 366 4.21 -13.12 6.80
C VAL A 366 3.51 -12.43 7.98
N ASN A 367 4.17 -11.47 8.60
CA ASN A 367 3.57 -10.75 9.74
C ASN A 367 2.32 -9.94 9.34
N GLU A 368 2.29 -9.45 8.10
CA GLU A 368 1.27 -8.56 7.56
C GLU A 368 0.20 -9.29 6.75
N MET A 369 0.45 -10.53 6.32
CA MET A 369 -0.44 -11.26 5.40
C MET A 369 -0.78 -12.70 5.84
N GLY A 370 -0.12 -13.23 6.90
CA GLY A 370 -0.17 -14.65 7.27
C GLY A 370 0.88 -15.47 6.53
N ASN A 371 1.01 -16.76 6.87
CA ASN A 371 1.93 -17.69 6.20
C ASN A 371 1.29 -18.26 4.93
N HIS A 372 0.01 -18.63 5.03
CA HIS A 372 -0.83 -19.12 3.94
C HIS A 372 -2.10 -18.29 3.83
N ALA A 373 -2.51 -17.94 2.62
CA ALA A 373 -3.63 -17.04 2.41
C ALA A 373 -4.53 -17.44 1.23
N TRP A 374 -5.79 -17.03 1.35
CA TRP A 374 -6.81 -17.16 0.31
C TRP A 374 -7.36 -15.81 -0.09
N LEU A 375 -7.64 -15.63 -1.36
CA LEU A 375 -8.58 -14.63 -1.84
C LEU A 375 -9.92 -15.33 -2.10
N LEU A 376 -10.96 -14.88 -1.38
CA LEU A 376 -12.30 -15.46 -1.48
C LEU A 376 -13.28 -14.43 -2.03
N ARG A 377 -14.14 -14.87 -2.95
CA ARG A 377 -15.28 -14.09 -3.40
C ARG A 377 -16.51 -14.30 -2.52
N ALA A 378 -17.29 -13.23 -2.32
CA ALA A 378 -18.59 -13.29 -1.69
C ALA A 378 -19.53 -12.27 -2.35
N ASP A 379 -20.81 -12.65 -2.51
CA ASP A 379 -21.82 -11.79 -3.13
C ASP A 379 -22.49 -10.86 -2.08
N SER A 380 -22.26 -11.11 -0.79
CA SER A 380 -22.76 -10.29 0.31
C SER A 380 -21.76 -10.18 1.46
N LEU A 381 -21.92 -9.12 2.28
CA LEU A 381 -21.14 -8.98 3.53
C LEU A 381 -21.42 -10.11 4.53
N GLU A 382 -22.63 -10.67 4.52
CA GLU A 382 -23.00 -11.77 5.40
C GLU A 382 -22.20 -13.03 5.06
N GLU A 383 -22.21 -13.44 3.78
CA GLU A 383 -21.42 -14.56 3.28
C GLU A 383 -19.92 -14.36 3.54
N ARG A 384 -19.41 -13.17 3.24
CA ARG A 384 -18.02 -12.80 3.52
C ARG A 384 -17.67 -12.96 5.01
N ASN A 385 -18.54 -12.50 5.91
CA ASN A 385 -18.32 -12.61 7.34
C ASN A 385 -18.38 -14.07 7.82
N GLU A 386 -19.23 -14.89 7.20
CA GLU A 386 -19.29 -16.33 7.48
C GLU A 386 -17.99 -17.03 7.06
N GLN A 387 -17.48 -16.75 5.86
CA GLN A 387 -16.20 -17.27 5.37
C GLN A 387 -15.06 -16.97 6.35
N VAL A 388 -14.92 -15.69 6.74
CA VAL A 388 -13.83 -15.25 7.66
C VAL A 388 -13.95 -15.95 9.02
N ARG A 389 -15.15 -15.99 9.62
CA ARG A 389 -15.36 -16.67 10.91
C ARG A 389 -15.02 -18.13 10.84
N ASP A 390 -15.39 -18.79 9.75
CA ASP A 390 -15.20 -20.22 9.56
C ASP A 390 -13.72 -20.58 9.35
N ILE A 391 -13.03 -19.80 8.51
CA ILE A 391 -11.60 -20.00 8.20
C ILE A 391 -10.73 -19.71 9.42
N LEU A 392 -11.03 -18.66 10.17
CA LEU A 392 -10.21 -18.21 11.31
C LEU A 392 -10.67 -18.75 12.66
N GLN A 393 -11.64 -19.68 12.67
CA GLN A 393 -12.07 -20.31 13.91
C GLN A 393 -10.89 -21.01 14.59
N ARG A 394 -10.57 -20.59 15.81
CA ARG A 394 -9.48 -21.17 16.60
C ARG A 394 -9.93 -22.48 17.27
N LYS A 395 -8.99 -23.38 17.51
CA LYS A 395 -9.22 -24.57 18.35
C LYS A 395 -9.61 -24.10 19.76
N ALA A 396 -10.56 -24.79 20.39
CA ALA A 396 -10.85 -24.56 21.79
C ALA A 396 -9.58 -24.80 22.63
N SER A 397 -9.26 -23.88 23.52
CA SER A 397 -8.20 -24.11 24.51
C SER A 397 -8.60 -25.32 25.35
N VAL A 398 -7.78 -26.37 25.39
CA VAL A 398 -7.97 -27.55 26.21
C VAL A 398 -7.63 -27.22 27.66
#